data_77c214100f21591199e1e531d6278105
#
_entry.id   77c214100f21591199e1e531d6278105
#
_cell.length_a   1.000
_cell.length_b   1.000
_cell.length_c   1.000
_cell.angle_alpha   90.00
_cell.angle_beta   90.00
_cell.angle_gamma   90.00
#
_symmetry.space_group_name_H-M   'P 1'
#
loop_
_entity.id
_entity.type
_entity.pdbx_description
1 polymer ?
#
loop_
_entity_poly.entity_id
_entity_poly.type
_entity_poly.pdbx_seq_one_letter_code
_entity_poly.pdbx_strand_id
1 'polypeptide(L)'
;YYLSLPLLESLEDLQLDQEVFIRNDSPLYQELLELRFETRLSNRTNAAVLLEETDFQRDELTLDNYFYKMQRQYLLSEAQKPLYAVLGDVNPEYALKYMTTFLLKYVRKDELMQKRRDIFVDSLVILGYIRQNEAGKYELQASFDKERLTFWLN
;
A
#
# COMPACT_ATOMS: atom_id res chain seq x y z
N TYR A 1 8.97 23.83 23.00
CA TYR A 1 8.88 23.18 21.68
C TYR A 1 7.58 22.41 21.50
N TYR A 2 7.23 21.50 22.42
CA TYR A 2 5.97 20.74 22.34
C TYR A 2 4.74 21.63 22.45
N LEU A 3 4.86 22.76 23.11
CA LEU A 3 3.76 23.68 23.28
C LEU A 3 3.33 24.36 21.98
N SER A 4 4.15 24.26 20.92
CA SER A 4 3.81 24.83 19.62
C SER A 4 2.87 23.95 18.80
N LEU A 5 2.68 22.66 19.16
CA LEU A 5 1.81 21.75 18.43
C LEU A 5 0.35 21.94 18.87
N PRO A 6 -0.57 22.08 17.93
CA PRO A 6 -1.99 22.24 18.27
C PRO A 6 -2.58 20.95 18.84
N LEU A 7 -3.50 21.09 19.79
CA LEU A 7 -4.29 19.97 20.29
C LEU A 7 -5.48 19.76 19.36
N LEU A 8 -5.60 18.55 18.81
CA LEU A 8 -6.73 18.19 17.98
C LEU A 8 -7.93 17.84 18.86
N GLU A 9 -9.03 18.58 18.70
CA GLU A 9 -10.26 18.36 19.47
C GLU A 9 -11.43 17.86 18.63
N SER A 10 -11.35 18.02 17.30
CA SER A 10 -12.39 17.59 16.36
C SER A 10 -11.75 17.09 15.08
N LEU A 11 -12.38 16.10 14.44
CA LEU A 11 -11.94 15.61 13.13
C LEU A 11 -12.04 16.67 12.05
N GLU A 12 -12.94 17.65 12.21
CA GLU A 12 -13.08 18.76 11.26
C GLU A 12 -11.83 19.63 11.19
N ASP A 13 -11.06 19.66 12.27
CA ASP A 13 -9.83 20.45 12.37
C ASP A 13 -8.60 19.70 11.86
N LEU A 14 -8.77 18.43 11.47
CA LEU A 14 -7.66 17.59 10.99
C LEU A 14 -7.24 18.01 9.60
N GLN A 15 -5.95 18.33 9.43
CA GLN A 15 -5.36 18.68 8.14
C GLN A 15 -4.33 17.65 7.74
N LEU A 16 -4.19 17.44 6.43
CA LEU A 16 -3.22 16.49 5.88
C LEU A 16 -1.80 16.92 6.25
N ASP A 17 -1.01 15.95 6.70
CA ASP A 17 0.41 16.12 7.05
C ASP A 17 0.67 17.13 8.18
N GLN A 18 -0.34 17.47 8.95
CA GLN A 18 -0.17 18.32 10.13
C GLN A 18 0.11 17.46 11.37
N GLU A 19 1.11 17.86 12.16
CA GLU A 19 1.36 17.25 13.45
C GLU A 19 0.47 17.91 14.51
N VAL A 20 -0.23 17.09 15.30
CA VAL A 20 -1.14 17.58 16.34
C VAL A 20 -1.01 16.71 17.57
N PHE A 21 -1.41 17.26 18.72
CA PHE A 21 -1.60 16.47 19.94
C PHE A 21 -3.03 15.99 20.03
N ILE A 22 -3.21 14.73 20.43
CA ILE A 22 -4.50 14.13 20.68
C ILE A 22 -4.45 13.45 22.04
N ARG A 23 -5.48 13.67 22.84
CA ARG A 23 -5.58 12.97 24.13
C ARG A 23 -5.95 11.52 23.88
N ASN A 24 -5.11 10.60 24.36
CA ASN A 24 -5.31 9.17 24.14
C ASN A 24 -6.51 8.58 24.88
N ASP A 25 -7.06 9.29 25.86
CA ASP A 25 -8.26 8.90 26.59
C ASP A 25 -9.53 9.53 26.05
N SER A 26 -9.44 10.29 24.96
CA SER A 26 -10.58 11.01 24.39
C SER A 26 -11.37 10.15 23.39
N PRO A 27 -12.68 10.43 23.23
CA PRO A 27 -13.46 9.79 22.17
C PRO A 27 -12.91 10.05 20.77
N LEU A 28 -12.29 11.23 20.56
CA LEU A 28 -11.67 11.58 19.29
C LEU A 28 -10.56 10.60 18.89
N TYR A 29 -9.74 10.17 19.86
CA TYR A 29 -8.69 9.19 19.59
C TYR A 29 -9.27 7.88 19.11
N GLN A 30 -10.35 7.41 19.71
CA GLN A 30 -11.04 6.19 19.30
C GLN A 30 -11.63 6.33 17.90
N GLU A 31 -12.22 7.48 17.59
CA GLU A 31 -12.75 7.75 16.26
C GLU A 31 -11.65 7.70 15.20
N LEU A 32 -10.46 8.26 15.50
CA LEU A 32 -9.32 8.22 14.58
C LEU A 32 -8.86 6.79 14.33
N LEU A 33 -8.81 5.95 15.37
CA LEU A 33 -8.38 4.56 15.21
C LEU A 33 -9.35 3.74 14.35
N GLU A 34 -10.62 4.15 14.29
CA GLU A 34 -11.64 3.47 13.51
C GLU A 34 -11.76 3.97 12.07
N LEU A 35 -11.11 5.09 11.74
CA LEU A 35 -11.16 5.64 10.39
C LEU A 35 -10.44 4.73 9.40
N ARG A 36 -11.04 4.61 8.21
CA ARG A 36 -10.43 3.92 7.09
C ARG A 36 -10.21 4.92 5.95
N PHE A 37 -9.06 4.82 5.31
CA PHE A 37 -8.67 5.72 4.21
C PHE A 37 -8.43 4.91 2.95
N GLU A 38 -8.92 5.40 1.83
CA GLU A 38 -8.55 4.86 0.53
C GLU A 38 -7.41 5.68 -0.04
N THR A 39 -6.36 5.00 -0.51
CA THR A 39 -5.24 5.62 -1.17
C THR A 39 -5.12 5.12 -2.60
N ARG A 40 -4.64 5.99 -3.49
CA ARG A 40 -4.45 5.70 -4.90
C ARG A 40 -2.97 5.78 -5.21
N LEU A 41 -2.40 4.65 -5.63
CA LEU A 41 -1.00 4.57 -6.04
C LEU A 41 -0.92 4.50 -7.55
N SER A 42 -0.18 5.44 -8.14
CA SER A 42 0.03 5.50 -9.57
C SER A 42 1.47 5.87 -9.87
N ASN A 43 1.87 5.68 -11.11
CA ASN A 43 3.21 6.02 -11.57
C ASN A 43 3.10 6.75 -12.91
N ARG A 44 4.23 7.31 -13.38
CA ARG A 44 4.25 8.12 -14.61
C ARG A 44 4.38 7.29 -15.89
N THR A 45 4.63 5.99 -15.76
CA THR A 45 4.96 5.14 -16.90
C THR A 45 3.73 4.59 -17.59
N ASN A 46 2.69 4.25 -16.81
CA ASN A 46 1.47 3.67 -17.35
C ASN A 46 0.26 4.22 -16.59
N ALA A 47 -0.94 3.85 -17.06
CA ALA A 47 -2.18 4.37 -16.50
C ALA A 47 -2.73 3.50 -15.36
N ALA A 48 -2.01 2.48 -14.93
CA ALA A 48 -2.48 1.58 -13.89
C ALA A 48 -2.50 2.25 -12.53
N VAL A 49 -3.52 1.92 -11.75
CA VAL A 49 -3.74 2.46 -10.41
C VAL A 49 -3.97 1.30 -9.45
N LEU A 50 -3.32 1.37 -8.29
CA LEU A 50 -3.60 0.47 -7.18
C LEU A 50 -4.40 1.25 -6.14
N LEU A 51 -5.58 0.74 -5.80
CA LEU A 51 -6.37 1.28 -4.70
C LEU A 51 -6.11 0.44 -3.47
N GLU A 52 -5.76 1.10 -2.40
CA GLU A 52 -5.50 0.43 -1.13
C GLU A 52 -6.25 1.13 -0.02
N GLU A 53 -6.67 0.35 0.96
CA GLU A 53 -7.37 0.86 2.11
C GLU A 53 -6.53 0.66 3.35
N THR A 54 -6.43 1.68 4.18
CA THR A 54 -5.64 1.64 5.39
C THR A 54 -6.30 2.44 6.50
N ASP A 55 -5.71 2.37 7.68
CA ASP A 55 -6.14 3.14 8.84
C ASP A 55 -5.08 4.16 9.25
N PHE A 56 -5.39 4.88 10.31
CA PHE A 56 -4.53 5.94 10.84
C PHE A 56 -3.15 5.41 11.28
N GLN A 57 -3.07 4.20 11.81
CA GLN A 57 -1.82 3.63 12.35
C GLN A 57 -0.86 3.14 11.26
N ARG A 58 -1.39 2.82 10.09
CA ARG A 58 -0.61 2.35 8.95
C ARG A 58 0.26 1.12 9.22
N ASP A 59 -0.24 0.20 10.03
CA ASP A 59 0.47 -1.03 10.38
C ASP A 59 0.13 -2.23 9.51
N GLU A 60 -0.91 -2.13 8.68
CA GLU A 60 -1.32 -3.21 7.81
C GLU A 60 -0.31 -3.39 6.66
N LEU A 61 -0.27 -4.59 6.11
CA LEU A 61 0.59 -4.90 4.98
C LEU A 61 -0.06 -4.40 3.68
N THR A 62 0.22 -3.15 3.35
CA THR A 62 -0.11 -2.55 2.07
C THR A 62 1.11 -1.85 1.51
N LEU A 63 1.13 -1.66 0.20
CA LEU A 63 2.25 -0.99 -0.46
C LEU A 63 2.35 0.47 -0.03
N ASP A 64 1.21 1.15 0.10
CA ASP A 64 1.18 2.54 0.53
C ASP A 64 1.72 2.71 1.96
N ASN A 65 1.31 1.85 2.88
CA ASN A 65 1.83 1.88 4.25
C ASN A 65 3.33 1.65 4.29
N TYR A 66 3.81 0.71 3.48
CA TYR A 66 5.22 0.40 3.40
C TYR A 66 6.03 1.62 2.94
N PHE A 67 5.62 2.25 1.83
CA PHE A 67 6.31 3.43 1.33
C PHE A 67 6.21 4.60 2.31
N TYR A 68 5.05 4.78 2.94
CA TYR A 68 4.85 5.82 3.93
C TYR A 68 5.88 5.73 5.06
N LYS A 69 6.04 4.53 5.62
CA LYS A 69 6.98 4.31 6.72
C LYS A 69 8.43 4.38 6.25
N MET A 70 8.74 3.82 5.10
CA MET A 70 10.10 3.83 4.57
C MET A 70 10.59 5.24 4.29
N GLN A 71 9.78 6.08 3.67
CA GLN A 71 10.15 7.46 3.37
C GLN A 71 10.36 8.29 4.62
N ARG A 72 9.65 7.99 5.69
CA ARG A 72 9.75 8.71 6.97
C ARG A 72 10.67 8.05 7.98
N GLN A 73 11.27 6.93 7.60
CA GLN A 73 12.17 6.16 8.47
C GLN A 73 11.46 5.71 9.76
N TYR A 74 10.18 5.36 9.65
CA TYR A 74 9.41 4.78 10.74
C TYR A 74 9.66 3.29 10.84
N LEU A 75 9.46 2.71 12.02
CA LEU A 75 9.58 1.28 12.22
C LEU A 75 8.46 0.53 11.51
N LEU A 76 8.84 -0.50 10.76
CA LEU A 76 7.88 -1.37 10.11
C LEU A 76 7.21 -2.29 11.13
N SER A 77 5.93 -2.59 10.93
CA SER A 77 5.24 -3.60 11.71
C SER A 77 5.72 -5.00 11.32
N GLU A 78 5.39 -5.99 12.14
CA GLU A 78 5.73 -7.38 11.84
C GLU A 78 5.14 -7.84 10.51
N ALA A 79 3.93 -7.35 10.16
CA ALA A 79 3.28 -7.68 8.89
C ALA A 79 4.04 -7.11 7.69
N GLN A 80 4.75 -6.00 7.86
CA GLN A 80 5.44 -5.29 6.76
C GLN A 80 6.88 -5.76 6.55
N LYS A 81 7.48 -6.39 7.54
CA LYS A 81 8.88 -6.82 7.45
C LYS A 81 9.18 -7.78 6.30
N PRO A 82 8.31 -8.74 5.96
CA PRO A 82 8.57 -9.60 4.79
C PRO A 82 8.70 -8.81 3.50
N LEU A 83 7.97 -7.71 3.36
CA LEU A 83 8.09 -6.86 2.18
C LEU A 83 9.43 -6.15 2.12
N TYR A 84 9.95 -5.71 3.27
CA TYR A 84 11.28 -5.11 3.35
C TYR A 84 12.38 -6.10 2.94
N ALA A 85 12.25 -7.37 3.31
CA ALA A 85 13.21 -8.39 2.93
C ALA A 85 13.35 -8.55 1.41
N VAL A 86 12.32 -8.18 0.65
CA VAL A 86 12.30 -8.28 -0.80
C VAL A 86 12.58 -6.93 -1.47
N LEU A 87 11.90 -5.87 -1.06
CA LEU A 87 12.00 -4.55 -1.70
C LEU A 87 13.09 -3.66 -1.14
N GLY A 88 13.35 -3.73 0.17
CA GLY A 88 14.32 -2.84 0.82
C GLY A 88 13.97 -1.36 0.60
N ASP A 89 14.96 -0.57 0.27
CA ASP A 89 14.85 0.89 0.09
C ASP A 89 14.52 1.27 -1.37
N VAL A 90 13.77 0.45 -2.07
CA VAL A 90 13.44 0.70 -3.46
C VAL A 90 12.69 2.04 -3.62
N ASN A 91 12.97 2.75 -4.72
CA ASN A 91 12.23 3.95 -5.07
C ASN A 91 10.76 3.58 -5.34
N PRO A 92 9.80 4.25 -4.67
CA PRO A 92 8.38 3.90 -4.83
C PRO A 92 7.87 3.97 -6.26
N GLU A 93 8.26 4.99 -7.01
CA GLU A 93 7.82 5.13 -8.41
C GLU A 93 8.36 4.00 -9.29
N TYR A 94 9.60 3.60 -9.04
CA TYR A 94 10.22 2.49 -9.74
C TYR A 94 9.52 1.17 -9.45
N ALA A 95 9.23 0.92 -8.18
CA ALA A 95 8.51 -0.28 -7.76
C ALA A 95 7.11 -0.32 -8.39
N LEU A 96 6.38 0.78 -8.33
CA LEU A 96 5.05 0.86 -8.92
C LEU A 96 5.08 0.62 -10.43
N LYS A 97 6.07 1.16 -11.11
CA LYS A 97 6.24 0.93 -12.55
C LYS A 97 6.29 -0.56 -12.88
N TYR A 98 7.17 -1.30 -12.21
CA TYR A 98 7.37 -2.71 -12.53
C TYR A 98 6.26 -3.59 -12.02
N MET A 99 5.72 -3.32 -10.84
CA MET A 99 4.58 -4.06 -10.31
C MET A 99 3.33 -3.90 -11.18
N THR A 100 3.02 -2.67 -11.58
CA THR A 100 1.85 -2.42 -12.42
C THR A 100 2.04 -2.92 -13.84
N THR A 101 3.27 -2.88 -14.36
CA THR A 101 3.57 -3.47 -15.67
C THR A 101 3.26 -4.97 -15.68
N PHE A 102 3.62 -5.66 -14.61
CA PHE A 102 3.28 -7.08 -14.48
C PHE A 102 1.77 -7.28 -14.39
N LEU A 103 1.09 -6.51 -13.53
CA LEU A 103 -0.36 -6.63 -13.35
C LEU A 103 -1.15 -6.33 -14.62
N LEU A 104 -0.69 -5.39 -15.44
CA LEU A 104 -1.37 -5.04 -16.69
C LEU A 104 -1.40 -6.19 -17.70
N LYS A 105 -0.52 -7.17 -17.58
CA LYS A 105 -0.57 -8.36 -18.44
C LYS A 105 -1.85 -9.16 -18.24
N TYR A 106 -2.51 -9.03 -17.09
CA TYR A 106 -3.78 -9.71 -16.82
C TYR A 106 -4.96 -9.15 -17.61
N VAL A 107 -4.79 -8.02 -18.31
CA VAL A 107 -5.78 -7.52 -19.24
C VAL A 107 -6.03 -8.54 -20.38
N ARG A 108 -4.98 -9.31 -20.75
CA ARG A 108 -5.02 -10.21 -21.89
C ARG A 108 -4.89 -11.68 -21.51
N LYS A 109 -4.42 -12.00 -20.32
CA LYS A 109 -4.15 -13.38 -19.88
C LYS A 109 -4.66 -13.59 -18.47
N ASP A 110 -5.13 -14.78 -18.18
CA ASP A 110 -5.60 -15.15 -16.85
C ASP A 110 -4.48 -15.69 -15.97
N GLU A 111 -3.42 -16.19 -16.57
CA GLU A 111 -2.26 -16.71 -15.87
C GLU A 111 -0.99 -16.20 -16.52
N LEU A 112 0.03 -15.95 -15.71
CA LEU A 112 1.33 -15.48 -16.18
C LEU A 112 2.44 -16.40 -15.70
N MET A 113 3.46 -16.56 -16.54
CA MET A 113 4.66 -17.30 -16.19
C MET A 113 5.81 -16.33 -15.95
N GLN A 114 6.58 -16.59 -14.89
CA GLN A 114 7.78 -15.84 -14.58
C GLN A 114 8.95 -16.83 -14.45
N LYS A 115 9.82 -16.82 -15.43
CA LYS A 115 10.93 -17.78 -15.51
C LYS A 115 12.05 -17.47 -14.52
N ARG A 116 12.32 -16.19 -14.31
CA ARG A 116 13.37 -15.73 -13.39
C ARG A 116 12.75 -15.10 -12.16
N ARG A 117 13.44 -15.25 -11.05
CA ARG A 117 13.02 -14.58 -9.82
C ARG A 117 13.06 -13.07 -9.99
N ASP A 118 12.00 -12.41 -9.59
CA ASP A 118 11.83 -10.97 -9.72
C ASP A 118 11.28 -10.43 -8.41
N ILE A 119 11.95 -9.43 -7.86
CA ILE A 119 11.55 -8.87 -6.56
C ILE A 119 10.16 -8.23 -6.60
N PHE A 120 9.76 -7.68 -7.74
CA PHE A 120 8.46 -7.05 -7.86
C PHE A 120 7.34 -8.08 -7.94
N VAL A 121 7.57 -9.19 -8.63
CA VAL A 121 6.63 -10.32 -8.65
C VAL A 121 6.53 -10.94 -7.25
N ASP A 122 7.65 -11.15 -6.57
CA ASP A 122 7.65 -11.67 -5.21
C ASP A 122 6.90 -10.74 -4.25
N SER A 123 7.05 -9.44 -4.43
CA SER A 123 6.34 -8.44 -3.62
C SER A 123 4.83 -8.48 -3.85
N LEU A 124 4.40 -8.67 -5.09
CA LEU A 124 2.98 -8.79 -5.40
C LEU A 124 2.36 -10.03 -4.75
N VAL A 125 3.12 -11.12 -4.65
CA VAL A 125 2.67 -12.32 -3.91
C VAL A 125 2.53 -12.01 -2.42
N ILE A 126 3.54 -11.37 -1.83
CA ILE A 126 3.51 -11.01 -0.40
C ILE A 126 2.32 -10.10 -0.09
N LEU A 127 2.05 -9.13 -0.95
CA LEU A 127 0.94 -8.19 -0.80
C LEU A 127 -0.43 -8.81 -1.05
N GLY A 128 -0.47 -9.99 -1.69
CA GLY A 128 -1.73 -10.66 -1.96
C GLY A 128 -2.39 -10.31 -3.29
N TYR A 129 -1.73 -9.56 -4.16
CA TYR A 129 -2.29 -9.22 -5.48
C TYR A 129 -2.30 -10.42 -6.42
N ILE A 130 -1.33 -11.30 -6.29
CA ILE A 130 -1.20 -12.51 -7.13
C ILE A 130 -0.87 -13.71 -6.26
N ARG A 131 -1.08 -14.91 -6.82
CA ARG A 131 -0.77 -16.16 -6.17
C ARG A 131 -0.17 -17.13 -7.19
N GLN A 132 0.88 -17.86 -6.81
CA GLN A 132 1.42 -18.92 -7.64
C GLN A 132 0.56 -20.17 -7.48
N ASN A 133 0.13 -20.76 -8.59
CA ASN A 133 -0.67 -21.98 -8.60
C ASN A 133 0.21 -23.24 -8.67
N GLU A 134 -0.43 -24.42 -8.70
CA GLU A 134 0.28 -25.71 -8.72
C GLU A 134 1.13 -25.90 -9.98
N ALA A 135 0.76 -25.27 -11.08
CA ALA A 135 1.52 -25.33 -12.33
C ALA A 135 2.71 -24.37 -12.35
N GLY A 136 2.93 -23.61 -11.26
CA GLY A 136 3.99 -22.61 -11.17
C GLY A 136 3.68 -21.31 -11.85
N LYS A 137 2.45 -21.11 -12.33
CA LYS A 137 2.01 -19.86 -12.95
C LYS A 137 1.36 -18.95 -11.91
N TYR A 138 1.33 -17.65 -12.20
CA TYR A 138 0.77 -16.66 -11.29
C TYR A 138 -0.63 -16.26 -11.74
N GLU A 139 -1.57 -16.36 -10.82
CA GLU A 139 -2.97 -15.95 -10.99
C GLU A 139 -3.24 -14.64 -10.25
N LEU A 140 -4.10 -13.80 -10.82
CA LEU A 140 -4.50 -12.54 -10.19
C LEU A 140 -5.49 -12.84 -9.07
N GLN A 141 -5.20 -12.34 -7.86
CA GLN A 141 -6.08 -12.43 -6.70
C GLN A 141 -6.82 -11.12 -6.44
N ALA A 142 -6.29 -10.01 -6.94
CA ALA A 142 -6.91 -8.70 -6.79
C ALA A 142 -8.11 -8.56 -7.73
N SER A 143 -9.04 -7.70 -7.35
CA SER A 143 -10.12 -7.26 -8.24
C SER A 143 -9.56 -6.27 -9.26
N PHE A 144 -10.17 -6.21 -10.44
CA PHE A 144 -9.62 -5.46 -11.55
C PHE A 144 -10.71 -4.82 -12.39
N ASP A 145 -10.61 -3.49 -12.57
CA ASP A 145 -11.44 -2.73 -13.52
C ASP A 145 -10.61 -2.49 -14.78
N LYS A 146 -10.94 -3.20 -15.86
CA LYS A 146 -10.20 -3.14 -17.12
C LYS A 146 -10.28 -1.79 -17.83
N GLU A 147 -11.40 -1.09 -17.68
CA GLU A 147 -11.59 0.21 -18.34
C GLU A 147 -10.75 1.30 -17.69
N ARG A 148 -10.63 1.23 -16.35
CA ARG A 148 -9.90 2.22 -15.56
C ARG A 148 -8.49 1.76 -15.20
N LEU A 149 -8.11 0.56 -15.56
CA LEU A 149 -6.83 -0.06 -15.24
C LEU A 149 -6.52 0.04 -13.74
N THR A 150 -7.51 -0.27 -12.92
CA THR A 150 -7.46 -0.10 -11.48
C THR A 150 -7.56 -1.46 -10.80
N PHE A 151 -6.67 -1.71 -9.84
CA PHE A 151 -6.59 -2.96 -9.09
C PHE A 151 -6.79 -2.66 -7.61
N TRP A 152 -7.49 -3.56 -6.91
CA TRP A 152 -7.66 -3.45 -5.45
C TRP A 152 -7.84 -4.82 -4.83
N LEU A 153 -7.52 -4.91 -3.53
CA LEU A 153 -7.76 -6.12 -2.74
C LEU A 153 -9.12 -6.03 -2.05
N ASN A 154 -9.78 -7.15 -1.98
CA ASN A 154 -11.09 -7.24 -1.31
C ASN A 154 -10.92 -7.42 0.20
#